data_8700f84ad88413cf4e527c1bf94bd383
#
_entry.id   8700f84ad88413cf4e527c1bf94bd383
#
_cell.length_a   1.000
_cell.length_b   1.000
_cell.length_c   1.000
_cell.angle_alpha   90.00
_cell.angle_beta   90.00
_cell.angle_gamma   90.00
#
_symmetry.space_group_name_H-M   'P 1'
#
loop_
_entity.id
_entity.type
_entity.pdbx_description
1 polymer ?
#
loop_
_entity_poly.entity_id
_entity_poly.type
_entity_poly.pdbx_seq_one_letter_code
_entity_poly.pdbx_strand_id
1 'polypeptide(L)'
;MCIRDRTIIELGINTPSSTQGFYVDKPTADKYGLKSVDDMKSPEIAKLFADPEAPGKGRMTSCISGWTCYTINLVKHKVYGLDKYYTNFDPGSGGALDAAIAGGFKKGKPVFSYYWTPTGLMGKVDLVKLEEPKYDQACWDEMTKVVEDIKANGPDVYKDTCACEYVNMSLTKAASTKFASDKKNKPILDFIRAYSIPTPDVNKSLAFYMDESGGDMEETAKHFLANTGMWKKWVPADVAKKVASTL
;
A
#
# COMPACT_ATOMS: atom_id res chain seq x y z
N MET A 1 14.09 8.93 14.79
CA MET A 1 15.31 9.35 15.53
C MET A 1 15.69 10.80 15.23
N CYS A 2 15.82 11.21 13.97
CA CYS A 2 16.26 12.58 13.61
C CYS A 2 15.34 13.75 14.05
N ILE A 3 14.07 13.51 14.35
CA ILE A 3 13.16 14.53 14.89
C ILE A 3 13.48 14.82 16.37
N ARG A 4 13.99 13.84 17.11
CA ARG A 4 14.35 14.01 18.53
C ARG A 4 15.63 14.83 18.74
N ASP A 5 16.60 14.75 17.83
CA ASP A 5 17.84 15.51 17.87
C ASP A 5 17.74 16.88 17.20
N ARG A 6 16.53 17.25 16.74
CA ARG A 6 16.22 18.53 16.08
C ARG A 6 17.00 18.81 14.80
N THR A 7 17.52 17.79 14.15
CA THR A 7 18.20 17.94 12.86
C THR A 7 17.23 17.97 11.68
N ILE A 8 15.97 17.54 11.91
CA ILE A 8 14.89 17.49 10.90
C ILE A 8 13.65 18.18 11.47
N ILE A 9 12.96 18.92 10.62
CA ILE A 9 11.61 19.47 10.86
C ILE A 9 10.61 18.83 9.91
N GLU A 10 9.42 18.56 10.41
CA GLU A 10 8.29 18.10 9.60
C GLU A 10 7.65 19.28 8.86
N LEU A 11 7.27 19.06 7.59
CA LEU A 11 6.69 20.06 6.71
C LEU A 11 5.24 19.73 6.29
N GLY A 12 4.61 18.81 7.00
CA GLY A 12 3.22 18.40 6.75
C GLY A 12 3.07 17.15 5.89
N ILE A 13 1.83 16.85 5.53
CA ILE A 13 1.45 15.62 4.84
C ILE A 13 1.73 15.74 3.35
N ASN A 14 2.42 14.75 2.79
CA ASN A 14 2.60 14.55 1.37
C ASN A 14 1.40 13.79 0.76
N THR A 15 1.09 12.63 1.32
CA THR A 15 -0.01 11.77 0.89
C THR A 15 -0.80 11.35 2.13
N PRO A 16 -2.11 11.68 2.19
CA PRO A 16 -2.88 11.57 3.45
C PRO A 16 -3.17 10.14 3.88
N SER A 17 -3.08 9.17 2.96
CA SER A 17 -3.40 7.79 3.27
C SER A 17 -2.43 6.82 2.58
N SER A 18 -1.81 5.98 3.39
CA SER A 18 -1.01 4.83 2.95
C SER A 18 -1.52 3.61 3.70
N THR A 19 -2.23 2.74 3.01
CA THR A 19 -2.84 1.55 3.58
C THR A 19 -2.21 0.29 3.04
N GLN A 20 -2.28 -0.77 3.82
CA GLN A 20 -1.93 -2.12 3.39
C GLN A 20 -2.92 -3.11 4.02
N GLY A 21 -3.03 -4.30 3.46
CA GLY A 21 -3.96 -5.31 3.94
C GLY A 21 -4.25 -6.38 2.90
N PHE A 22 -5.38 -7.04 3.06
CA PHE A 22 -5.84 -8.07 2.14
C PHE A 22 -6.80 -7.47 1.12
N TYR A 23 -6.60 -7.85 -0.15
CA TYR A 23 -7.33 -7.31 -1.28
C TYR A 23 -7.88 -8.43 -2.17
N VAL A 24 -9.05 -8.18 -2.76
CA VAL A 24 -9.66 -9.01 -3.81
C VAL A 24 -9.86 -8.13 -5.03
N ASP A 25 -9.75 -8.70 -6.23
CA ASP A 25 -10.11 -7.98 -7.45
C ASP A 25 -11.57 -7.51 -7.41
N LYS A 26 -11.81 -6.29 -7.86
CA LYS A 26 -13.13 -5.66 -7.77
C LYS A 26 -14.24 -6.46 -8.49
N PRO A 27 -14.03 -7.00 -9.71
CA PRO A 27 -15.05 -7.81 -10.36
C PRO A 27 -15.50 -9.02 -9.53
N THR A 28 -14.56 -9.70 -8.86
CA THR A 28 -14.88 -10.85 -7.99
C THR A 28 -15.56 -10.38 -6.72
N ALA A 29 -15.06 -9.31 -6.08
CA ALA A 29 -15.66 -8.74 -4.88
C ALA A 29 -17.12 -8.32 -5.12
N ASP A 30 -17.39 -7.60 -6.20
CA ASP A 30 -18.74 -7.15 -6.55
C ASP A 30 -19.68 -8.33 -6.85
N LYS A 31 -19.20 -9.33 -7.61
CA LYS A 31 -20.01 -10.49 -8.02
C LYS A 31 -20.43 -11.36 -6.85
N TYR A 32 -19.57 -11.54 -5.87
CA TYR A 32 -19.80 -12.44 -4.73
C TYR A 32 -20.08 -11.71 -3.42
N GLY A 33 -20.12 -10.37 -3.43
CA GLY A 33 -20.42 -9.54 -2.27
C GLY A 33 -19.30 -9.55 -1.21
N LEU A 34 -18.04 -9.74 -1.62
CA LEU A 34 -16.91 -9.86 -0.70
C LEU A 34 -16.49 -8.47 -0.22
N LYS A 35 -16.60 -8.23 1.08
CA LYS A 35 -16.30 -6.94 1.73
C LYS A 35 -15.29 -7.06 2.86
N SER A 36 -15.24 -8.21 3.52
CA SER A 36 -14.45 -8.44 4.73
C SER A 36 -13.67 -9.74 4.64
N VAL A 37 -12.69 -9.91 5.52
CA VAL A 37 -11.96 -11.18 5.66
C VAL A 37 -12.88 -12.33 6.10
N ASP A 38 -14.02 -12.03 6.72
CA ASP A 38 -15.00 -13.03 7.12
C ASP A 38 -15.73 -13.62 5.92
N ASP A 39 -16.00 -12.85 4.89
CA ASP A 39 -16.64 -13.31 3.65
C ASP A 39 -15.77 -14.32 2.88
N MET A 40 -14.47 -14.33 3.17
CA MET A 40 -13.53 -15.27 2.54
C MET A 40 -13.58 -16.68 3.16
N LYS A 41 -14.29 -16.87 4.29
CA LYS A 41 -14.27 -18.11 5.09
C LYS A 41 -15.30 -19.13 4.63
N SER A 42 -15.27 -19.49 3.34
CA SER A 42 -16.06 -20.61 2.83
C SER A 42 -15.32 -21.42 1.77
N PRO A 43 -15.57 -22.74 1.68
CA PRO A 43 -14.98 -23.56 0.63
C PRO A 43 -15.40 -23.11 -0.79
N GLU A 44 -16.62 -22.58 -0.95
CA GLU A 44 -17.15 -22.09 -2.23
C GLU A 44 -16.38 -20.87 -2.70
N ILE A 45 -16.10 -19.93 -1.80
CA ILE A 45 -15.31 -18.73 -2.10
C ILE A 45 -13.84 -19.12 -2.33
N ALA A 46 -13.28 -19.99 -1.49
CA ALA A 46 -11.90 -20.44 -1.66
C ALA A 46 -11.63 -21.09 -3.03
N LYS A 47 -12.59 -21.85 -3.57
CA LYS A 47 -12.49 -22.46 -4.90
C LYS A 47 -12.30 -21.44 -6.03
N LEU A 48 -12.78 -20.20 -5.87
CA LEU A 48 -12.60 -19.15 -6.88
C LEU A 48 -11.12 -18.81 -7.08
N PHE A 49 -10.35 -18.95 -6.02
CA PHE A 49 -8.93 -18.63 -5.92
C PHE A 49 -8.05 -19.89 -5.88
N ALA A 50 -8.52 -21.00 -6.48
CA ALA A 50 -7.90 -22.32 -6.35
C ALA A 50 -6.38 -22.32 -6.47
N ASP A 51 -5.72 -22.93 -5.49
CA ASP A 51 -4.27 -23.10 -5.49
C ASP A 51 -3.88 -24.37 -6.23
N PRO A 52 -3.14 -24.28 -7.37
CA PRO A 52 -2.72 -25.47 -8.12
C PRO A 52 -1.74 -26.36 -7.35
N GLU A 53 -1.06 -25.83 -6.32
CA GLU A 53 -0.08 -26.58 -5.53
C GLU A 53 -0.70 -27.16 -4.25
N ALA A 54 -1.91 -26.71 -3.87
CA ALA A 54 -2.63 -27.20 -2.69
C ALA A 54 -4.09 -27.53 -3.03
N PRO A 55 -4.38 -28.70 -3.61
CA PRO A 55 -5.73 -29.07 -3.99
C PRO A 55 -6.72 -28.95 -2.82
N GLY A 56 -7.85 -28.33 -3.09
CA GLY A 56 -8.90 -28.08 -2.07
C GLY A 56 -8.77 -26.76 -1.32
N LYS A 57 -7.67 -26.03 -1.47
CA LYS A 57 -7.48 -24.68 -0.93
C LYS A 57 -7.48 -23.62 -2.02
N GLY A 58 -7.82 -22.41 -1.64
CA GLY A 58 -7.50 -21.20 -2.40
C GLY A 58 -6.08 -20.73 -2.14
N ARG A 59 -5.55 -19.86 -2.98
CA ARG A 59 -4.26 -19.17 -2.82
C ARG A 59 -4.49 -17.73 -2.42
N MET A 60 -3.91 -17.32 -1.31
CA MET A 60 -3.69 -15.91 -0.98
C MET A 60 -2.23 -15.57 -1.33
N THR A 61 -2.01 -14.74 -2.35
CA THR A 61 -0.65 -14.26 -2.68
C THR A 61 -0.26 -13.22 -1.64
N SER A 62 0.66 -13.58 -0.77
CA SER A 62 1.01 -12.81 0.42
C SER A 62 2.20 -11.89 0.21
N CYS A 63 2.67 -11.31 1.30
CA CYS A 63 3.93 -10.58 1.37
C CYS A 63 5.12 -11.52 1.22
N ILE A 64 6.25 -10.99 0.84
CA ILE A 64 7.48 -11.70 0.53
C ILE A 64 8.23 -12.04 1.82
N SER A 65 8.77 -13.24 1.93
CA SER A 65 9.67 -13.61 3.03
C SER A 65 10.86 -12.66 3.11
N GLY A 66 11.25 -12.28 4.33
CA GLY A 66 12.26 -11.24 4.58
C GLY A 66 11.68 -9.82 4.72
N TRP A 67 10.44 -9.58 4.30
CA TRP A 67 9.76 -8.34 4.62
C TRP A 67 8.97 -8.47 5.93
N THR A 68 8.84 -7.37 6.68
CA THR A 68 8.12 -7.38 7.97
C THR A 68 6.68 -7.85 7.83
N CYS A 69 6.00 -7.50 6.74
CA CYS A 69 4.62 -7.89 6.46
C CYS A 69 4.44 -9.41 6.28
N TYR A 70 5.47 -10.15 5.90
CA TYR A 70 5.35 -11.61 5.72
C TYR A 70 4.89 -12.31 7.01
N THR A 71 5.62 -12.09 8.10
CA THR A 71 5.28 -12.74 9.39
C THR A 71 4.00 -12.17 9.99
N ILE A 72 3.74 -10.86 9.81
CA ILE A 72 2.48 -10.23 10.23
C ILE A 72 1.31 -10.90 9.51
N ASN A 73 1.39 -11.07 8.19
CA ASN A 73 0.34 -11.71 7.41
C ASN A 73 0.17 -13.18 7.76
N LEU A 74 1.25 -13.89 8.09
CA LEU A 74 1.18 -15.28 8.56
C LEU A 74 0.34 -15.39 9.85
N VAL A 75 0.59 -14.49 10.81
CA VAL A 75 -0.18 -14.43 12.06
C VAL A 75 -1.63 -14.05 11.79
N LYS A 76 -1.87 -12.99 11.03
CA LYS A 76 -3.24 -12.54 10.67
C LYS A 76 -4.02 -13.62 9.93
N HIS A 77 -3.40 -14.28 8.96
CA HIS A 77 -3.99 -15.38 8.19
C HIS A 77 -4.48 -16.51 9.11
N LYS A 78 -3.70 -16.84 10.13
CA LYS A 78 -4.05 -17.86 11.12
C LYS A 78 -5.13 -17.38 12.10
N VAL A 79 -4.97 -16.17 12.68
CA VAL A 79 -5.95 -15.60 13.62
C VAL A 79 -7.33 -15.41 12.98
N TYR A 80 -7.36 -14.99 11.72
CA TYR A 80 -8.62 -14.86 10.99
C TYR A 80 -9.21 -16.21 10.53
N GLY A 81 -8.50 -17.33 10.75
CA GLY A 81 -8.93 -18.66 10.34
C GLY A 81 -8.93 -18.87 8.82
N LEU A 82 -8.20 -18.03 8.08
CA LEU A 82 -8.03 -18.14 6.64
C LEU A 82 -7.16 -19.33 6.25
N ASP A 83 -6.29 -19.79 7.14
CA ASP A 83 -5.42 -20.96 6.97
C ASP A 83 -6.16 -22.27 6.71
N LYS A 84 -7.44 -22.34 7.13
CA LYS A 84 -8.32 -23.48 6.83
C LYS A 84 -8.71 -23.55 5.36
N TYR A 85 -8.79 -22.39 4.69
CA TYR A 85 -9.34 -22.22 3.35
C TYR A 85 -8.28 -21.88 2.30
N TYR A 86 -7.21 -21.20 2.69
CA TYR A 86 -6.20 -20.66 1.78
C TYR A 86 -4.79 -21.04 2.19
N THR A 87 -3.92 -21.15 1.19
CA THR A 87 -2.47 -21.11 1.42
C THR A 87 -2.02 -19.65 1.52
N ASN A 88 -1.03 -19.40 2.36
CA ASN A 88 -0.33 -18.11 2.45
C ASN A 88 0.89 -18.17 1.52
N PHE A 89 0.70 -17.87 0.24
CA PHE A 89 1.70 -18.07 -0.81
C PHE A 89 2.70 -16.92 -0.86
N ASP A 90 4.00 -17.25 -0.75
CA ASP A 90 5.10 -16.30 -0.94
C ASP A 90 5.45 -16.21 -2.42
N PRO A 91 5.31 -15.04 -3.08
CA PRO A 91 5.67 -14.87 -4.48
C PRO A 91 7.19 -14.76 -4.72
N GLY A 92 8.01 -14.67 -3.68
CA GLY A 92 9.46 -14.63 -3.73
C GLY A 92 10.07 -13.25 -4.04
N SER A 93 9.33 -12.34 -4.67
CA SER A 93 9.77 -10.97 -4.93
C SER A 93 8.60 -10.00 -5.13
N GLY A 94 8.87 -8.69 -4.96
CA GLY A 94 7.87 -7.65 -5.21
C GLY A 94 7.38 -7.65 -6.65
N GLY A 95 8.28 -7.82 -7.62
CA GLY A 95 7.90 -7.94 -9.02
C GLY A 95 7.04 -9.17 -9.33
N ALA A 96 7.28 -10.28 -8.64
CA ALA A 96 6.44 -11.48 -8.77
C ALA A 96 5.06 -11.30 -8.14
N LEU A 97 4.96 -10.57 -7.00
CA LEU A 97 3.69 -10.18 -6.41
C LEU A 97 2.88 -9.31 -7.38
N ASP A 98 3.50 -8.27 -7.93
CA ASP A 98 2.88 -7.38 -8.92
C ASP A 98 2.41 -8.17 -10.15
N ALA A 99 3.27 -9.05 -10.68
CA ALA A 99 2.96 -9.87 -11.84
C ALA A 99 1.81 -10.86 -11.58
N ALA A 100 1.73 -11.44 -10.39
CA ALA A 100 0.64 -12.34 -10.01
C ALA A 100 -0.71 -11.61 -10.00
N ILE A 101 -0.77 -10.42 -9.40
CA ILE A 101 -1.97 -9.59 -9.33
C ILE A 101 -2.36 -9.09 -10.73
N ALA A 102 -1.44 -8.42 -11.43
CA ALA A 102 -1.70 -7.89 -12.78
C ALA A 102 -2.06 -8.99 -13.79
N GLY A 103 -1.37 -10.13 -13.71
CA GLY A 103 -1.61 -11.28 -14.58
C GLY A 103 -2.96 -11.95 -14.35
N GLY A 104 -3.39 -12.04 -13.10
CA GLY A 104 -4.73 -12.50 -12.73
C GLY A 104 -5.80 -11.56 -13.29
N PHE A 105 -5.67 -10.28 -13.00
CA PHE A 105 -6.59 -9.24 -13.47
C PHE A 105 -6.71 -9.21 -15.00
N LYS A 106 -5.57 -9.20 -15.72
CA LYS A 106 -5.56 -9.22 -17.19
C LYS A 106 -6.24 -10.45 -17.80
N LYS A 107 -6.19 -11.59 -17.11
CA LYS A 107 -6.82 -12.85 -17.56
C LYS A 107 -8.27 -13.00 -17.08
N GLY A 108 -8.83 -12.00 -16.38
CA GLY A 108 -10.14 -12.08 -15.74
C GLY A 108 -10.26 -13.21 -14.70
N LYS A 109 -9.15 -13.58 -14.08
CA LYS A 109 -9.10 -14.58 -13.01
C LYS A 109 -9.21 -13.91 -11.67
N PRO A 110 -9.96 -14.49 -10.70
CA PRO A 110 -10.00 -13.99 -9.33
C PRO A 110 -8.62 -13.88 -8.71
N VAL A 111 -8.41 -12.77 -8.00
CA VAL A 111 -7.17 -12.47 -7.28
C VAL A 111 -7.48 -12.24 -5.81
N PHE A 112 -6.83 -12.97 -4.92
CA PHE A 112 -6.79 -12.70 -3.49
C PHE A 112 -5.34 -12.51 -3.07
N SER A 113 -5.01 -11.31 -2.57
CA SER A 113 -3.61 -10.96 -2.28
C SER A 113 -3.48 -10.01 -1.08
N TYR A 114 -2.30 -10.00 -0.49
CA TYR A 114 -1.81 -8.85 0.25
C TYR A 114 -1.33 -7.78 -0.73
N TYR A 115 -1.60 -6.52 -0.43
CA TYR A 115 -1.00 -5.40 -1.17
C TYR A 115 -1.01 -4.11 -0.35
N TRP A 116 -0.47 -3.03 -0.92
CA TRP A 116 -0.39 -1.72 -0.27
C TRP A 116 -0.55 -0.58 -1.28
N THR A 117 -0.79 0.63 -0.76
CA THR A 117 -0.89 1.87 -1.55
C THR A 117 -0.13 3.00 -0.84
N PRO A 118 0.49 3.95 -1.55
CA PRO A 118 0.44 4.15 -3.02
C PRO A 118 1.43 3.27 -3.78
N THR A 119 1.01 2.74 -4.94
CA THR A 119 1.85 2.01 -5.90
C THR A 119 1.36 2.20 -7.33
N GLY A 120 2.25 1.93 -8.32
CA GLY A 120 1.86 1.97 -9.73
C GLY A 120 0.82 0.91 -10.09
N LEU A 121 0.90 -0.28 -9.49
CA LEU A 121 -0.10 -1.33 -9.73
C LEU A 121 -1.51 -0.89 -9.30
N MET A 122 -1.64 -0.21 -8.16
CA MET A 122 -2.93 0.33 -7.69
C MET A 122 -3.50 1.46 -8.58
N GLY A 123 -2.70 1.97 -9.51
CA GLY A 123 -3.16 2.89 -10.56
C GLY A 123 -3.70 2.17 -11.81
N LYS A 124 -3.49 0.85 -11.90
CA LYS A 124 -3.78 0.03 -13.10
C LYS A 124 -4.89 -0.99 -12.87
N VAL A 125 -5.07 -1.47 -11.64
CA VAL A 125 -6.00 -2.54 -11.30
C VAL A 125 -6.94 -2.09 -10.20
N ASP A 126 -8.21 -2.47 -10.33
CA ASP A 126 -9.23 -2.19 -9.33
C ASP A 126 -9.25 -3.32 -8.29
N LEU A 127 -8.68 -3.05 -7.13
CA LEU A 127 -8.69 -3.95 -5.98
C LEU A 127 -9.56 -3.37 -4.85
N VAL A 128 -10.32 -4.24 -4.21
CA VAL A 128 -11.10 -3.93 -3.01
C VAL A 128 -10.32 -4.40 -1.80
N LYS A 129 -9.98 -3.47 -0.89
CA LYS A 129 -9.42 -3.83 0.40
C LYS A 129 -10.53 -4.46 1.25
N LEU A 130 -10.28 -5.66 1.72
CA LEU A 130 -11.20 -6.33 2.64
C LEU A 130 -11.17 -5.65 4.01
N GLU A 131 -12.34 -5.52 4.63
CA GLU A 131 -12.45 -5.08 6.00
C GLU A 131 -11.87 -6.13 6.94
N GLU A 132 -11.08 -5.68 7.89
CA GLU A 132 -10.48 -6.46 8.96
C GLU A 132 -10.94 -5.87 10.31
N PRO A 133 -10.80 -6.57 11.44
CA PRO A 133 -10.97 -5.95 12.75
C PRO A 133 -10.20 -4.65 12.83
N LYS A 134 -10.84 -3.59 13.30
CA LYS A 134 -10.25 -2.24 13.32
C LYS A 134 -8.94 -2.22 14.08
N TYR A 135 -8.01 -1.35 13.61
CA TYR A 135 -6.75 -1.16 14.31
C TYR A 135 -6.97 -0.83 15.78
N ASP A 136 -6.34 -1.60 16.63
CA ASP A 136 -6.24 -1.39 18.07
C ASP A 136 -4.78 -1.53 18.50
N GLN A 137 -4.27 -0.53 19.23
CA GLN A 137 -2.87 -0.49 19.62
C GLN A 137 -2.48 -1.64 20.55
N ALA A 138 -3.35 -2.01 21.49
CA ALA A 138 -3.05 -3.09 22.43
C ALA A 138 -2.99 -4.44 21.72
N CYS A 139 -3.94 -4.69 20.81
CA CYS A 139 -3.92 -5.87 19.96
C CYS A 139 -2.72 -5.89 19.02
N TRP A 140 -2.37 -4.74 18.44
CA TRP A 140 -1.17 -4.65 17.58
C TRP A 140 0.10 -4.97 18.35
N ASP A 141 0.24 -4.47 19.57
CA ASP A 141 1.42 -4.72 20.42
C ASP A 141 1.50 -6.19 20.86
N GLU A 142 0.34 -6.83 21.13
CA GLU A 142 0.28 -8.26 21.46
C GLU A 142 0.64 -9.11 20.24
N MET A 143 0.01 -8.87 19.10
CA MET A 143 0.28 -9.57 17.84
C MET A 143 1.75 -9.45 17.43
N THR A 144 2.35 -8.27 17.56
CA THR A 144 3.75 -8.07 17.18
C THR A 144 4.75 -8.80 18.06
N LYS A 145 4.43 -9.09 19.32
CA LYS A 145 5.25 -9.98 20.15
C LYS A 145 5.29 -11.40 19.58
N VAL A 146 4.13 -11.92 19.15
CA VAL A 146 4.06 -13.24 18.49
C VAL A 146 4.83 -13.22 17.16
N VAL A 147 4.73 -12.12 16.40
CA VAL A 147 5.50 -11.92 15.16
C VAL A 147 7.01 -11.97 15.42
N GLU A 148 7.49 -11.30 16.46
CA GLU A 148 8.92 -11.30 16.80
C GLU A 148 9.38 -12.69 17.30
N ASP A 149 8.56 -13.38 18.10
CA ASP A 149 8.84 -14.76 18.50
C ASP A 149 8.98 -15.68 17.29
N ILE A 150 8.08 -15.60 16.32
CA ILE A 150 8.12 -16.39 15.08
C ILE A 150 9.37 -16.06 14.25
N LYS A 151 9.73 -14.80 14.14
CA LYS A 151 10.95 -14.38 13.41
C LYS A 151 12.23 -14.95 14.04
N ALA A 152 12.26 -15.02 15.36
CA ALA A 152 13.42 -15.51 16.08
C ALA A 152 13.52 -17.03 16.10
N ASN A 153 12.40 -17.74 16.19
CA ASN A 153 12.36 -19.17 16.54
C ASN A 153 11.60 -20.04 15.52
N GLY A 154 11.06 -19.43 14.43
CA GLY A 154 10.30 -20.13 13.41
C GLY A 154 8.79 -20.20 13.71
N PRO A 155 7.98 -20.66 12.73
CA PRO A 155 6.52 -20.60 12.81
C PRO A 155 5.92 -21.57 13.86
N ASP A 156 6.66 -22.55 14.31
CA ASP A 156 6.19 -23.56 15.27
C ASP A 156 5.97 -23.00 16.67
N VAL A 157 6.54 -21.82 16.99
CA VAL A 157 6.35 -21.14 18.27
C VAL A 157 5.11 -20.26 18.33
N TYR A 158 4.25 -20.32 17.31
CA TYR A 158 3.01 -19.56 17.27
C TYR A 158 2.18 -19.76 18.54
N LYS A 159 1.67 -18.66 19.09
CA LYS A 159 0.72 -18.64 20.21
C LYS A 159 -0.53 -17.90 19.76
N ASP A 160 -1.68 -18.27 20.34
CA ASP A 160 -2.93 -17.57 20.13
C ASP A 160 -2.78 -16.10 20.52
N THR A 161 -3.29 -15.24 19.67
CA THR A 161 -3.25 -13.79 19.83
C THR A 161 -4.46 -13.17 19.11
N CYS A 162 -4.68 -11.88 19.28
CA CYS A 162 -5.57 -11.12 18.42
C CYS A 162 -4.87 -10.70 17.12
N ALA A 163 -5.66 -10.24 16.15
CA ALA A 163 -5.17 -9.55 14.98
C ALA A 163 -6.12 -8.42 14.59
N CYS A 164 -5.56 -7.36 14.05
CA CYS A 164 -6.29 -6.20 13.57
C CYS A 164 -5.71 -5.68 12.24
N GLU A 165 -6.42 -4.77 11.59
CA GLU A 165 -5.93 -4.15 10.36
C GLU A 165 -4.61 -3.41 10.59
N TYR A 166 -3.86 -3.22 9.51
CA TYR A 166 -2.70 -2.33 9.54
C TYR A 166 -3.13 -0.90 9.79
N VAL A 167 -2.32 -0.16 10.55
CA VAL A 167 -2.57 1.26 10.75
C VAL A 167 -2.52 2.01 9.42
N ASN A 168 -3.52 2.85 9.18
CA ASN A 168 -3.49 3.78 8.05
C ASN A 168 -2.56 4.95 8.38
N MET A 169 -1.50 5.12 7.61
CA MET A 169 -0.48 6.12 7.86
C MET A 169 -0.52 7.22 6.79
N SER A 170 -0.34 8.47 7.22
CA SER A 170 -0.02 9.55 6.29
C SER A 170 1.48 9.55 5.99
N LEU A 171 1.82 9.72 4.72
CA LEU A 171 3.21 9.99 4.32
C LEU A 171 3.49 11.47 4.54
N THR A 172 4.52 11.78 5.32
CA THR A 172 4.88 13.16 5.67
C THR A 172 6.12 13.62 4.92
N LYS A 173 6.31 14.95 4.89
CA LYS A 173 7.48 15.61 4.31
C LYS A 173 8.34 16.17 5.43
N ALA A 174 9.64 16.14 5.22
CA ALA A 174 10.60 16.71 6.17
C ALA A 174 11.72 17.44 5.44
N ALA A 175 12.35 18.37 6.13
CA ALA A 175 13.57 19.02 5.70
C ALA A 175 14.57 19.10 6.85
N SER A 176 15.86 19.21 6.53
CA SER A 176 16.85 19.48 7.56
C SER A 176 16.63 20.88 8.16
N THR A 177 16.89 21.00 9.46
CA THR A 177 16.81 22.30 10.13
C THR A 177 17.77 23.31 9.52
N LYS A 178 18.94 22.86 9.06
CA LYS A 178 19.90 23.71 8.35
C LYS A 178 19.29 24.30 7.06
N PHE A 179 18.64 23.49 6.24
CA PHE A 179 17.97 23.96 5.03
C PHE A 179 16.81 24.91 5.36
N ALA A 180 16.01 24.55 6.38
CA ALA A 180 14.85 25.33 6.78
C ALA A 180 15.16 26.66 7.46
N SER A 181 16.33 26.81 8.09
CA SER A 181 16.76 28.05 8.73
C SER A 181 17.33 29.09 7.76
N ASP A 182 17.72 28.69 6.55
CA ASP A 182 18.18 29.63 5.53
C ASP A 182 16.98 30.34 4.89
N LYS A 183 16.91 31.67 5.10
CA LYS A 183 15.83 32.53 4.56
C LYS A 183 15.70 32.48 3.04
N LYS A 184 16.77 32.17 2.31
CA LYS A 184 16.76 32.00 0.86
C LYS A 184 15.89 30.85 0.40
N ASN A 185 15.73 29.83 1.25
CA ASN A 185 14.94 28.63 0.95
C ASN A 185 13.44 28.81 1.25
N LYS A 186 13.02 29.97 1.77
CA LYS A 186 11.63 30.20 2.14
C LYS A 186 10.62 29.87 1.02
N PRO A 187 10.80 30.30 -0.24
CA PRO A 187 9.85 29.97 -1.32
C PRO A 187 9.74 28.46 -1.57
N ILE A 188 10.86 27.74 -1.47
CA ILE A 188 10.89 26.27 -1.64
C ILE A 188 10.20 25.59 -0.45
N LEU A 189 10.43 26.05 0.76
CA LEU A 189 9.77 25.52 1.95
C LEU A 189 8.26 25.76 1.92
N ASP A 190 7.82 26.93 1.45
CA ASP A 190 6.40 27.24 1.31
C ASP A 190 5.74 26.31 0.28
N PHE A 191 6.40 26.04 -0.86
CA PHE A 191 5.96 25.06 -1.83
C PHE A 191 5.89 23.66 -1.22
N ILE A 192 6.96 23.19 -0.55
CA ILE A 192 6.98 21.85 0.06
C ILE A 192 5.86 21.72 1.10
N ARG A 193 5.57 22.75 1.89
CA ARG A 193 4.47 22.73 2.86
C ARG A 193 3.11 22.64 2.18
N ALA A 194 2.91 23.39 1.10
CA ALA A 194 1.65 23.44 0.37
C ALA A 194 1.38 22.15 -0.46
N TYR A 195 2.45 21.50 -0.94
CA TYR A 195 2.37 20.32 -1.77
C TYR A 195 1.70 19.16 -1.03
N SER A 196 0.64 18.61 -1.60
CA SER A 196 -0.01 17.38 -1.11
C SER A 196 -0.80 16.75 -2.25
N ILE A 197 -0.63 15.44 -2.43
CA ILE A 197 -1.29 14.68 -3.49
C ILE A 197 -2.12 13.56 -2.86
N PRO A 198 -3.42 13.46 -3.19
CA PRO A 198 -4.24 12.33 -2.79
C PRO A 198 -3.68 11.00 -3.28
N THR A 199 -3.82 9.95 -2.51
CA THR A 199 -3.30 8.61 -2.82
C THR A 199 -3.70 8.09 -4.20
N PRO A 200 -4.95 8.25 -4.68
CA PRO A 200 -5.33 7.81 -6.03
C PRO A 200 -4.55 8.53 -7.14
N ASP A 201 -4.24 9.82 -6.96
CA ASP A 201 -3.48 10.58 -7.95
C ASP A 201 -2.00 10.21 -7.93
N VAL A 202 -1.44 9.85 -6.77
CA VAL A 202 -0.10 9.26 -6.68
C VAL A 202 -0.06 7.92 -7.40
N ASN A 203 -1.04 7.04 -7.18
CA ASN A 203 -1.13 5.75 -7.87
C ASN A 203 -1.14 5.92 -9.39
N LYS A 204 -1.98 6.84 -9.91
CA LYS A 204 -2.04 7.15 -11.35
C LYS A 204 -0.72 7.67 -11.90
N SER A 205 -0.07 8.58 -11.17
CA SER A 205 1.24 9.11 -11.58
C SER A 205 2.31 8.03 -11.62
N LEU A 206 2.30 7.12 -10.64
CA LEU A 206 3.22 5.98 -10.62
C LEU A 206 2.93 4.98 -11.75
N ALA A 207 1.66 4.75 -12.09
CA ALA A 207 1.28 3.92 -13.24
C ALA A 207 1.79 4.53 -14.56
N PHE A 208 1.58 5.83 -14.76
CA PHE A 208 2.10 6.56 -15.92
C PHE A 208 3.63 6.48 -16.01
N TYR A 209 4.32 6.72 -14.87
CA TYR A 209 5.78 6.59 -14.78
C TYR A 209 6.30 5.24 -15.26
N MET A 210 5.61 4.15 -14.86
CA MET A 210 6.05 2.79 -15.18
C MET A 210 5.74 2.38 -16.62
N ASP A 211 4.59 2.77 -17.16
CA ASP A 211 4.06 2.20 -18.40
C ASP A 211 4.17 3.13 -19.61
N GLU A 212 4.05 4.43 -19.40
CA GLU A 212 3.93 5.39 -20.50
C GLU A 212 5.19 6.25 -20.66
N SER A 213 5.74 6.78 -19.55
CA SER A 213 6.97 7.59 -19.62
C SER A 213 8.26 6.77 -19.69
N GLY A 214 8.18 5.43 -19.61
CA GLY A 214 9.38 4.57 -19.61
C GLY A 214 10.30 4.81 -18.42
N GLY A 215 9.79 5.33 -17.30
CA GLY A 215 10.55 5.66 -16.11
C GLY A 215 11.11 7.10 -16.11
N ASP A 216 10.61 7.97 -16.99
CA ASP A 216 10.99 9.38 -17.03
C ASP A 216 10.16 10.19 -15.99
N MET A 217 10.88 10.69 -14.97
CA MET A 217 10.29 11.51 -13.89
C MET A 217 9.86 12.89 -14.37
N GLU A 218 10.59 13.49 -15.31
CA GLU A 218 10.26 14.82 -15.84
C GLU A 218 8.98 14.77 -16.68
N GLU A 219 8.89 13.78 -17.56
CA GLU A 219 7.68 13.53 -18.35
C GLU A 219 6.48 13.23 -17.45
N THR A 220 6.67 12.39 -16.43
CA THR A 220 5.63 12.10 -15.44
C THR A 220 5.17 13.36 -14.71
N ALA A 221 6.09 14.23 -14.30
CA ALA A 221 5.74 15.49 -13.66
C ALA A 221 4.99 16.43 -14.59
N LYS A 222 5.41 16.55 -15.85
CA LYS A 222 4.70 17.34 -16.88
C LYS A 222 3.29 16.80 -17.11
N HIS A 223 3.15 15.48 -17.25
CA HIS A 223 1.85 14.83 -17.40
C HIS A 223 0.93 15.14 -16.20
N PHE A 224 1.44 15.00 -14.98
CA PHE A 224 0.68 15.34 -13.77
C PHE A 224 0.23 16.81 -13.77
N LEU A 225 1.13 17.73 -14.05
CA LEU A 225 0.84 19.17 -14.07
C LEU A 225 -0.17 19.54 -15.16
N ALA A 226 -0.09 18.93 -16.34
CA ALA A 226 -1.01 19.17 -17.44
C ALA A 226 -2.43 18.63 -17.16
N ASN A 227 -2.53 17.48 -16.48
CA ASN A 227 -3.80 16.79 -16.27
C ASN A 227 -4.48 17.08 -14.92
N THR A 228 -3.83 17.84 -14.02
CA THR A 228 -4.44 18.22 -12.75
C THR A 228 -4.34 19.72 -12.51
N GLY A 229 -5.28 20.27 -11.74
CA GLY A 229 -5.24 21.70 -11.37
C GLY A 229 -4.78 21.94 -9.93
N MET A 230 -4.55 20.86 -9.15
CA MET A 230 -4.30 20.97 -7.70
C MET A 230 -2.99 21.68 -7.38
N TRP A 231 -1.97 21.53 -8.20
CA TRP A 231 -0.66 22.14 -8.02
C TRP A 231 -0.66 23.68 -8.07
N LYS A 232 -1.66 24.29 -8.73
CA LYS A 232 -1.80 25.75 -8.82
C LYS A 232 -1.96 26.41 -7.45
N LYS A 233 -2.39 25.65 -6.45
CA LYS A 233 -2.51 26.12 -5.04
C LYS A 233 -1.22 26.00 -4.24
N TRP A 234 -0.20 25.33 -4.78
CA TRP A 234 1.07 25.08 -4.09
C TRP A 234 2.09 26.19 -4.32
N VAL A 235 1.85 27.06 -5.29
CA VAL A 235 2.74 28.12 -5.72
C VAL A 235 2.01 29.45 -5.85
N PRO A 236 2.72 30.60 -5.81
CA PRO A 236 2.15 31.91 -6.11
C PRO A 236 1.50 31.95 -7.50
N ALA A 237 0.48 32.80 -7.67
CA ALA A 237 -0.33 32.85 -8.90
C ALA A 237 0.47 33.21 -10.17
N ASP A 238 1.48 34.06 -10.04
CA ASP A 238 2.39 34.43 -11.14
C ASP A 238 3.29 33.24 -11.55
N VAL A 239 3.76 32.45 -10.57
CA VAL A 239 4.49 31.21 -10.82
C VAL A 239 3.59 30.17 -11.49
N ALA A 240 2.34 30.02 -11.01
CA ALA A 240 1.37 29.12 -11.62
C ALA A 240 1.10 29.46 -13.09
N LYS A 241 0.99 30.74 -13.41
CA LYS A 241 0.81 31.21 -14.82
C LYS A 241 2.02 30.86 -15.68
N LYS A 242 3.24 31.08 -15.19
CA LYS A 242 4.46 30.74 -15.91
C LYS A 242 4.56 29.24 -16.19
N VAL A 243 4.33 28.41 -15.18
CA VAL A 243 4.34 26.95 -15.36
C VAL A 243 3.27 26.51 -16.36
N ALA A 244 2.04 27.02 -16.25
CA ALA A 244 0.97 26.66 -17.17
C ALA A 244 1.25 27.05 -18.63
N SER A 245 2.10 28.04 -18.89
CA SER A 245 2.49 28.42 -20.26
C SER A 245 3.60 27.52 -20.86
N THR A 246 4.14 26.59 -20.08
CA THR A 246 5.19 25.64 -20.53
C THR A 246 4.69 24.19 -20.63
N LEU A 247 3.43 23.95 -20.25
CA LEU A 247 2.77 22.64 -20.35
C LEU A 247 2.01 22.50 -21.67
#